data_c56ee89b8810dae81bcbb43abacea4f1
#
_entry.id   c56ee89b8810dae81bcbb43abacea4f1
#
_cell.length_a   1.000
_cell.length_b   1.000
_cell.length_c   1.000
_cell.angle_alpha   90.00
_cell.angle_beta   90.00
_cell.angle_gamma   90.00
#
_symmetry.space_group_name_H-M   'P 1'
#
loop_
_entity.id
_entity.type
_entity.pdbx_description
1 polymer ?
#
loop_
_entity_poly.entity_id
_entity_poly.type
_entity_poly.pdbx_seq_one_letter_code
_entity_poly.pdbx_strand_id
1 'polypeptide(L)'
;MTAIRPGTASDIARVEEIYDAIHTAEEAGTVSIGWVRGVYPTRATAQAALDARELFVLADGGTVYAAGRINHEQVPVYAAVPWQYEARPEQVLVLHTLVVDPAAAGHGYGTQFVRFYEQRARALGCPELRIDTNAKNAAARRLYAYLGYREVGTAPCNFNGIDGVSLVCLEKWLGTER
;
A
#
# COMPACT_ATOMS: atom_id res chain seq x y z
N MET A 1 -0.10 -15.73 -16.87
CA MET A 1 1.05 -14.79 -16.90
C MET A 1 0.67 -13.60 -16.02
N THR A 2 1.47 -13.34 -15.01
CA THR A 2 1.23 -12.25 -14.05
C THR A 2 1.50 -10.91 -14.70
N ALA A 3 0.59 -9.96 -14.56
CA ALA A 3 0.74 -8.58 -15.04
C ALA A 3 0.19 -7.59 -14.01
N ILE A 4 0.85 -6.43 -13.89
CA ILE A 4 0.34 -5.30 -13.10
C ILE A 4 -0.05 -4.20 -14.09
N ARG A 5 -1.27 -3.70 -13.92
CA ARG A 5 -1.87 -2.73 -14.84
C ARG A 5 -2.75 -1.73 -14.09
N PRO A 6 -3.10 -0.59 -14.69
CA PRO A 6 -4.17 0.25 -14.15
C PRO A 6 -5.46 -0.55 -13.95
N GLY A 7 -6.14 -0.25 -12.85
CA GLY A 7 -7.44 -0.83 -12.55
C GLY A 7 -8.52 -0.31 -13.50
N THR A 8 -9.57 -1.08 -13.62
CA THR A 8 -10.77 -0.76 -14.41
C THR A 8 -12.03 -0.93 -13.57
N ALA A 9 -13.16 -0.43 -14.03
CA ALA A 9 -14.43 -0.57 -13.32
C ALA A 9 -14.82 -2.05 -13.06
N SER A 10 -14.42 -2.96 -13.96
CA SER A 10 -14.67 -4.39 -13.80
C SER A 10 -13.85 -5.05 -12.70
N ASP A 11 -12.76 -4.42 -12.25
CA ASP A 11 -11.92 -4.95 -11.18
C ASP A 11 -12.47 -4.63 -9.77
N ILE A 12 -13.32 -3.61 -9.63
CA ILE A 12 -13.78 -3.09 -8.33
C ILE A 12 -14.45 -4.17 -7.49
N ALA A 13 -15.30 -4.98 -8.08
CA ALA A 13 -15.97 -6.07 -7.34
C ALA A 13 -14.95 -7.06 -6.78
N ARG A 14 -13.93 -7.41 -7.56
CA ARG A 14 -12.90 -8.34 -7.10
C ARG A 14 -11.98 -7.72 -6.04
N VAL A 15 -11.66 -6.45 -6.15
CA VAL A 15 -10.87 -5.73 -5.13
C VAL A 15 -11.65 -5.66 -3.80
N GLU A 16 -12.97 -5.41 -3.85
CA GLU A 16 -13.84 -5.46 -2.69
C GLU A 16 -13.86 -6.86 -2.03
N GLU A 17 -13.94 -7.94 -2.82
CA GLU A 17 -13.84 -9.30 -2.30
C GLU A 17 -12.51 -9.56 -1.56
N ILE A 18 -11.39 -9.02 -2.08
CA ILE A 18 -10.09 -9.11 -1.40
C ILE A 18 -10.12 -8.34 -0.07
N TYR A 19 -10.71 -7.15 -0.04
CA TYR A 19 -10.89 -6.40 1.21
C TYR A 19 -11.72 -7.20 2.23
N ASP A 20 -12.83 -7.79 1.80
CA ASP A 20 -13.69 -8.61 2.66
C ASP A 20 -12.97 -9.85 3.18
N ALA A 21 -12.18 -10.51 2.35
CA ALA A 21 -11.37 -11.65 2.77
C ALA A 21 -10.33 -11.26 3.85
N ILE A 22 -9.70 -10.08 3.69
CA ILE A 22 -8.75 -9.54 4.67
C ILE A 22 -9.47 -9.19 5.97
N HIS A 23 -10.63 -8.52 5.92
CA HIS A 23 -11.43 -8.23 7.11
C HIS A 23 -11.84 -9.51 7.84
N THR A 24 -12.24 -10.54 7.11
CA THR A 24 -12.57 -11.84 7.68
C THR A 24 -11.37 -12.48 8.39
N ALA A 25 -10.19 -12.40 7.79
CA ALA A 25 -8.96 -12.91 8.38
C ALA A 25 -8.54 -12.10 9.64
N GLU A 26 -8.74 -10.79 9.65
CA GLU A 26 -8.50 -9.93 10.82
C GLU A 26 -9.46 -10.28 11.97
N GLU A 27 -10.75 -10.40 11.68
CA GLU A 27 -11.79 -10.78 12.66
C GLU A 27 -11.57 -12.18 13.23
N ALA A 28 -11.05 -13.10 12.43
CA ALA A 28 -10.67 -14.45 12.86
C ALA A 28 -9.32 -14.49 13.62
N GLY A 29 -8.58 -13.37 13.69
CA GLY A 29 -7.27 -13.29 14.33
C GLY A 29 -6.15 -14.02 13.59
N THR A 30 -6.34 -14.36 12.31
CA THR A 30 -5.32 -15.01 11.47
C THR A 30 -4.34 -14.02 10.84
N VAL A 31 -4.73 -12.75 10.76
CA VAL A 31 -3.86 -11.62 10.43
C VAL A 31 -4.07 -10.51 11.45
N SER A 32 -3.11 -9.59 11.56
CA SER A 32 -3.22 -8.42 12.42
C SER A 32 -2.76 -7.19 11.62
N ILE A 33 -3.72 -6.47 11.06
CA ILE A 33 -3.50 -5.29 10.21
C ILE A 33 -4.04 -4.04 10.90
N GLY A 34 -5.09 -4.20 11.72
CA GLY A 34 -5.77 -3.12 12.43
C GLY A 34 -6.82 -2.42 11.59
N TRP A 35 -7.29 -3.03 10.52
CA TRP A 35 -8.42 -2.55 9.72
C TRP A 35 -9.76 -2.94 10.33
N VAL A 36 -10.79 -2.15 10.05
CA VAL A 36 -12.13 -2.34 10.61
C VAL A 36 -13.14 -2.43 9.48
N ARG A 37 -13.87 -3.54 9.42
CA ARG A 37 -14.92 -3.78 8.42
C ARG A 37 -15.95 -2.64 8.43
N GLY A 38 -16.32 -2.20 7.23
CA GLY A 38 -17.26 -1.09 7.04
C GLY A 38 -16.68 0.30 7.31
N VAL A 39 -15.45 0.38 7.83
CA VAL A 39 -14.72 1.64 8.03
C VAL A 39 -13.63 1.80 6.97
N TYR A 40 -12.67 0.86 6.90
CA TYR A 40 -11.57 0.94 5.95
C TYR A 40 -10.84 -0.43 5.80
N PRO A 41 -10.40 -0.82 4.58
CA PRO A 41 -10.87 -0.26 3.31
C PRO A 41 -12.28 -0.77 2.95
N THR A 42 -12.96 -0.03 2.09
CA THR A 42 -14.29 -0.38 1.58
C THR A 42 -14.32 -0.31 0.05
N ARG A 43 -15.42 -0.74 -0.57
CA ARG A 43 -15.64 -0.53 -2.00
C ARG A 43 -15.41 0.92 -2.43
N ALA A 44 -15.85 1.89 -1.60
CA ALA A 44 -15.63 3.31 -1.87
C ALA A 44 -14.14 3.69 -1.92
N THR A 45 -13.30 3.02 -1.13
CA THR A 45 -11.84 3.20 -1.17
C THR A 45 -11.27 2.83 -2.54
N ALA A 46 -11.66 1.67 -3.08
CA ALA A 46 -11.23 1.22 -4.39
C ALA A 46 -11.79 2.11 -5.51
N GLN A 47 -13.06 2.50 -5.41
CA GLN A 47 -13.71 3.37 -6.38
C GLN A 47 -13.05 4.75 -6.45
N ALA A 48 -12.74 5.36 -5.32
CA ALA A 48 -12.04 6.64 -5.26
C ALA A 48 -10.64 6.58 -5.91
N ALA A 49 -9.91 5.49 -5.68
CA ALA A 49 -8.61 5.27 -6.33
C ALA A 49 -8.74 5.09 -7.86
N LEU A 50 -9.80 4.40 -8.31
CA LEU A 50 -10.10 4.25 -9.73
C LEU A 50 -10.45 5.58 -10.39
N ASP A 51 -11.34 6.35 -9.77
CA ASP A 51 -11.80 7.64 -10.28
C ASP A 51 -10.65 8.64 -10.42
N ALA A 52 -9.69 8.58 -9.47
CA ALA A 52 -8.45 9.34 -9.52
C ALA A 52 -7.42 8.79 -10.52
N ARG A 53 -7.66 7.63 -11.16
CA ARG A 53 -6.71 6.91 -12.04
C ARG A 53 -5.42 6.48 -11.33
N GLU A 54 -5.53 6.16 -10.05
CA GLU A 54 -4.42 5.81 -9.15
C GLU A 54 -4.48 4.35 -8.70
N LEU A 55 -5.57 3.62 -9.05
CA LEU A 55 -5.72 2.21 -8.77
C LEU A 55 -4.87 1.37 -9.73
N PHE A 56 -4.07 0.48 -9.18
CA PHE A 56 -3.35 -0.56 -9.90
C PHE A 56 -3.74 -1.94 -9.37
N VAL A 57 -3.80 -2.92 -10.25
CA VAL A 57 -4.12 -4.30 -9.91
C VAL A 57 -3.08 -5.26 -10.47
N LEU A 58 -2.75 -6.29 -9.69
CA LEU A 58 -1.97 -7.43 -10.15
C LEU A 58 -2.93 -8.56 -10.50
N ALA A 59 -2.89 -8.98 -11.75
CA ALA A 59 -3.68 -10.11 -12.24
C ALA A 59 -2.78 -11.24 -12.74
N ASP A 60 -3.21 -12.48 -12.51
CA ASP A 60 -2.61 -13.67 -13.08
C ASP A 60 -3.71 -14.56 -13.67
N GLY A 61 -3.52 -14.98 -14.93
CA GLY A 61 -4.53 -15.76 -15.66
C GLY A 61 -5.89 -15.04 -15.79
N GLY A 62 -5.91 -13.69 -15.71
CA GLY A 62 -7.13 -12.89 -15.78
C GLY A 62 -7.80 -12.64 -14.41
N THR A 63 -7.35 -13.30 -13.35
CA THR A 63 -7.88 -13.10 -11.98
C THR A 63 -7.01 -12.09 -11.22
N VAL A 64 -7.64 -11.10 -10.59
CA VAL A 64 -6.94 -10.11 -9.73
C VAL A 64 -6.65 -10.74 -8.38
N TYR A 65 -5.40 -10.62 -7.92
CA TYR A 65 -4.90 -11.15 -6.65
C TYR A 65 -4.32 -10.07 -5.72
N ALA A 66 -3.95 -8.91 -6.26
CA ALA A 66 -3.49 -7.80 -5.44
C ALA A 66 -3.96 -6.47 -6.04
N ALA A 67 -4.07 -5.46 -5.19
CA ALA A 67 -4.39 -4.10 -5.59
C ALA A 67 -3.69 -3.09 -4.68
N GLY A 68 -3.49 -1.87 -5.18
CA GLY A 68 -2.94 -0.76 -4.42
C GLY A 68 -3.16 0.56 -5.12
N ARG A 69 -3.10 1.64 -4.37
CA ARG A 69 -3.19 3.01 -4.88
C ARG A 69 -1.80 3.63 -4.90
N ILE A 70 -1.40 4.20 -6.04
CA ILE A 70 -0.09 4.83 -6.22
C ILE A 70 -0.31 6.28 -6.68
N ASN A 71 0.20 7.24 -5.91
CA ASN A 71 0.09 8.67 -6.21
C ASN A 71 1.18 9.50 -5.51
N HIS A 72 1.03 10.82 -5.52
CA HIS A 72 1.91 11.78 -4.83
C HIS A 72 1.31 12.31 -3.50
N GLU A 73 0.16 11.79 -3.08
CA GLU A 73 -0.52 12.26 -1.88
C GLU A 73 0.25 11.81 -0.63
N GLN A 74 0.72 12.78 0.13
CA GLN A 74 1.33 12.58 1.42
C GLN A 74 0.27 12.83 2.50
N VAL A 75 -0.10 11.78 3.24
CA VAL A 75 -1.11 11.90 4.30
C VAL A 75 -0.66 12.89 5.39
N PRO A 76 -1.58 13.60 6.05
CA PRO A 76 -1.23 14.68 6.98
C PRO A 76 -0.22 14.31 8.07
N VAL A 77 -0.28 13.06 8.56
CA VAL A 77 0.65 12.56 9.58
C VAL A 77 2.11 12.56 9.12
N TYR A 78 2.36 12.52 7.81
CA TYR A 78 3.72 12.55 7.25
C TYR A 78 4.47 13.85 7.56
N ALA A 79 3.78 14.95 7.81
CA ALA A 79 4.40 16.24 8.12
C ALA A 79 5.23 16.22 9.42
N ALA A 80 4.92 15.32 10.35
CA ALA A 80 5.63 15.17 11.62
C ALA A 80 6.69 14.04 11.60
N VAL A 81 6.83 13.33 10.49
CA VAL A 81 7.75 12.20 10.37
C VAL A 81 9.15 12.70 10.02
N PRO A 82 10.22 12.22 10.68
CA PRO A 82 11.59 12.65 10.40
C PRO A 82 12.16 11.90 9.19
N TRP A 83 11.62 12.19 8.00
CA TRP A 83 12.12 11.66 6.73
C TRP A 83 13.61 12.00 6.57
N GLN A 84 14.39 11.05 6.12
CA GLN A 84 15.85 11.23 5.99
C GLN A 84 16.25 11.85 4.65
N TYR A 85 15.39 11.70 3.65
CA TYR A 85 15.62 12.25 2.33
C TYR A 85 14.69 13.43 2.08
N GLU A 86 15.30 14.59 1.77
CA GLU A 86 14.57 15.76 1.31
C GLU A 86 14.22 15.58 -0.16
N ALA A 87 12.94 15.64 -0.46
CA ALA A 87 12.43 15.60 -1.82
C ALA A 87 11.23 16.54 -1.95
N ARG A 88 11.12 17.18 -3.12
CA ARG A 88 9.94 18.00 -3.41
C ARG A 88 8.72 17.08 -3.55
N PRO A 89 7.50 17.59 -3.27
CA PRO A 89 6.29 16.76 -3.31
C PRO A 89 6.12 15.94 -4.59
N GLU A 90 6.45 16.53 -5.75
CA GLU A 90 6.39 15.87 -7.05
C GLU A 90 7.46 14.79 -7.27
N GLN A 91 8.47 14.73 -6.42
CA GLN A 91 9.54 13.73 -6.42
C GLN A 91 9.29 12.58 -5.44
N VAL A 92 8.22 12.65 -4.67
CA VAL A 92 7.80 11.60 -3.73
C VAL A 92 6.68 10.80 -4.37
N LEU A 93 6.82 9.48 -4.44
CA LEU A 93 5.73 8.59 -4.79
C LEU A 93 5.30 7.80 -3.57
N VAL A 94 4.00 7.60 -3.39
CA VAL A 94 3.43 6.94 -2.21
C VAL A 94 2.58 5.75 -2.65
N LEU A 95 2.76 4.63 -1.97
CA LEU A 95 1.92 3.44 -2.11
C LEU A 95 0.96 3.35 -0.93
N HIS A 96 -0.34 3.37 -1.23
CA HIS A 96 -1.42 3.27 -0.26
C HIS A 96 -2.20 1.97 -0.44
N THR A 97 -2.70 1.42 0.66
CA THR A 97 -3.68 0.32 0.67
C THR A 97 -3.26 -0.87 -0.20
N LEU A 98 -1.99 -1.27 -0.09
CA LEU A 98 -1.56 -2.51 -0.74
C LEU A 98 -2.26 -3.71 -0.10
N VAL A 99 -3.00 -4.44 -0.90
CA VAL A 99 -3.67 -5.68 -0.52
C VAL A 99 -3.23 -6.83 -1.40
N VAL A 100 -3.17 -8.01 -0.80
CA VAL A 100 -2.99 -9.29 -1.49
C VAL A 100 -4.09 -10.22 -0.99
N ASP A 101 -4.74 -10.95 -1.90
CA ASP A 101 -5.73 -11.96 -1.54
C ASP A 101 -5.11 -12.96 -0.55
N PRO A 102 -5.68 -13.12 0.65
CA PRO A 102 -5.18 -14.09 1.62
C PRO A 102 -5.11 -15.52 1.09
N ALA A 103 -6.01 -15.90 0.19
CA ALA A 103 -6.01 -17.21 -0.46
C ALA A 103 -4.81 -17.43 -1.39
N ALA A 104 -4.16 -16.36 -1.81
CA ALA A 104 -2.96 -16.36 -2.66
C ALA A 104 -1.68 -16.01 -1.90
N ALA A 105 -1.69 -16.17 -0.58
CA ALA A 105 -0.51 -15.95 0.25
C ALA A 105 0.65 -16.86 -0.20
N GLY A 106 1.89 -16.36 -0.12
CA GLY A 106 3.08 -17.11 -0.49
C GLY A 106 3.44 -17.12 -1.98
N HIS A 107 2.60 -16.57 -2.87
CA HIS A 107 2.89 -16.48 -4.32
C HIS A 107 3.81 -15.30 -4.69
N GLY A 108 4.24 -14.51 -3.74
CA GLY A 108 5.13 -13.37 -3.97
C GLY A 108 4.46 -12.15 -4.61
N TYR A 109 3.13 -12.09 -4.66
CA TYR A 109 2.41 -11.00 -5.32
C TYR A 109 2.64 -9.64 -4.67
N GLY A 110 2.77 -9.60 -3.33
CA GLY A 110 3.14 -8.37 -2.62
C GLY A 110 4.51 -7.84 -3.05
N THR A 111 5.51 -8.72 -3.13
CA THR A 111 6.85 -8.39 -3.62
C THR A 111 6.83 -7.88 -5.06
N GLN A 112 6.08 -8.55 -5.94
CA GLN A 112 5.95 -8.13 -7.34
C GLN A 112 5.29 -6.75 -7.44
N PHE A 113 4.27 -6.49 -6.63
CA PHE A 113 3.56 -5.21 -6.61
C PHE A 113 4.48 -4.06 -6.15
N VAL A 114 5.23 -4.25 -5.06
CA VAL A 114 6.17 -3.23 -4.58
C VAL A 114 7.30 -2.98 -5.59
N ARG A 115 7.81 -4.01 -6.25
CA ARG A 115 8.81 -3.83 -7.32
C ARG A 115 8.26 -3.06 -8.51
N PHE A 116 7.00 -3.30 -8.89
CA PHE A 116 6.32 -2.48 -9.91
C PHE A 116 6.21 -1.02 -9.47
N TYR A 117 5.84 -0.76 -8.22
CA TYR A 117 5.79 0.58 -7.66
C TYR A 117 7.16 1.28 -7.75
N GLU A 118 8.26 0.59 -7.43
CA GLU A 118 9.62 1.11 -7.56
C GLU A 118 10.00 1.42 -9.03
N GLN A 119 9.63 0.52 -9.95
CA GLN A 119 9.86 0.76 -11.38
C GLN A 119 9.08 1.97 -11.89
N ARG A 120 7.82 2.10 -11.45
CA ARG A 120 6.99 3.25 -11.79
C ARG A 120 7.58 4.55 -11.26
N ALA A 121 8.09 4.55 -10.03
CA ALA A 121 8.77 5.71 -9.44
C ALA A 121 9.99 6.15 -10.28
N ARG A 122 10.82 5.20 -10.70
CA ARG A 122 11.95 5.49 -11.60
C ARG A 122 11.48 6.08 -12.93
N ALA A 123 10.44 5.53 -13.53
CA ALA A 123 9.89 6.04 -14.79
C ALA A 123 9.30 7.45 -14.67
N LEU A 124 8.80 7.82 -13.48
CA LEU A 124 8.26 9.14 -13.19
C LEU A 124 9.31 10.16 -12.69
N GLY A 125 10.55 9.72 -12.46
CA GLY A 125 11.60 10.56 -11.90
C GLY A 125 11.39 10.87 -10.41
N CYS A 126 10.73 9.97 -9.68
CA CYS A 126 10.49 10.07 -8.24
C CYS A 126 11.54 9.25 -7.48
N PRO A 127 12.60 9.86 -6.95
CA PRO A 127 13.64 9.12 -6.23
C PRO A 127 13.21 8.71 -4.83
N GLU A 128 12.23 9.39 -4.23
CA GLU A 128 11.77 9.15 -2.87
C GLU A 128 10.48 8.34 -2.85
N LEU A 129 10.51 7.21 -2.16
CA LEU A 129 9.38 6.33 -1.96
C LEU A 129 8.94 6.35 -0.51
N ARG A 130 7.64 6.52 -0.27
CA ARG A 130 7.05 6.50 1.06
C ARG A 130 5.89 5.52 1.14
N ILE A 131 5.85 4.79 2.23
CA ILE A 131 4.82 3.82 2.56
C ILE A 131 4.51 3.95 4.04
N ASP A 132 3.29 3.67 4.44
CA ASP A 132 2.93 3.50 5.83
C ASP A 132 2.20 2.18 6.07
N THR A 133 2.24 1.73 7.31
CA THR A 133 1.47 0.58 7.76
C THR A 133 1.21 0.66 9.26
N ASN A 134 0.17 -0.04 9.74
CA ASN A 134 -0.07 -0.15 11.17
C ASN A 134 1.08 -0.93 11.83
N ALA A 135 1.52 -0.50 13.01
CA ALA A 135 2.56 -1.19 13.79
C ALA A 135 2.22 -2.66 14.05
N LYS A 136 0.94 -3.03 14.11
CA LYS A 136 0.46 -4.40 14.26
C LYS A 136 0.73 -5.26 13.02
N ASN A 137 0.88 -4.68 11.85
CA ASN A 137 1.04 -5.41 10.59
C ASN A 137 2.48 -5.89 10.39
N ALA A 138 2.86 -6.89 11.18
CA ALA A 138 4.21 -7.46 11.13
C ALA A 138 4.55 -8.06 9.75
N ALA A 139 3.57 -8.57 9.02
CA ALA A 139 3.78 -9.15 7.69
C ALA A 139 4.19 -8.07 6.66
N ALA A 140 3.49 -6.93 6.63
CA ALA A 140 3.84 -5.81 5.76
C ALA A 140 5.20 -5.21 6.14
N ARG A 141 5.46 -5.00 7.43
CA ARG A 141 6.76 -4.49 7.91
C ARG A 141 7.92 -5.37 7.48
N ARG A 142 7.78 -6.70 7.59
CA ARG A 142 8.82 -7.65 7.11
C ARG A 142 9.00 -7.59 5.59
N LEU A 143 7.91 -7.49 4.83
CA LEU A 143 7.96 -7.36 3.37
C LEU A 143 8.75 -6.11 2.97
N TYR A 144 8.43 -4.97 3.55
CA TYR A 144 9.08 -3.70 3.22
C TYR A 144 10.54 -3.70 3.66
N ALA A 145 10.87 -4.21 4.84
CA ALA A 145 12.25 -4.35 5.30
C ALA A 145 13.08 -5.25 4.36
N TYR A 146 12.51 -6.38 3.93
CA TYR A 146 13.16 -7.28 2.96
C TYR A 146 13.43 -6.58 1.62
N LEU A 147 12.57 -5.67 1.21
CA LEU A 147 12.72 -4.88 -0.01
C LEU A 147 13.56 -3.61 0.16
N GLY A 148 14.17 -3.41 1.33
CA GLY A 148 15.10 -2.33 1.60
C GLY A 148 14.45 -1.00 2.01
N TYR A 149 13.18 -1.02 2.40
CA TYR A 149 12.54 0.14 3.04
C TYR A 149 12.96 0.23 4.50
N ARG A 150 13.15 1.45 4.98
CA ARG A 150 13.54 1.72 6.34
C ARG A 150 12.42 2.41 7.10
N GLU A 151 12.12 1.92 8.30
CA GLU A 151 11.21 2.61 9.22
C GLU A 151 11.90 3.86 9.76
N VAL A 152 11.27 5.01 9.60
CA VAL A 152 11.83 6.32 10.00
C VAL A 152 11.04 6.98 11.11
N GLY A 153 9.83 6.53 11.38
CA GLY A 153 9.04 7.06 12.47
C GLY A 153 7.78 6.25 12.72
N THR A 154 7.24 6.42 13.91
CA THR A 154 5.94 5.87 14.30
C THR A 154 5.11 7.00 14.91
N ALA A 155 3.90 7.22 14.40
CA ALA A 155 3.02 8.28 14.84
C ALA A 155 1.66 7.73 15.31
N PRO A 156 1.20 8.06 16.53
CA PRO A 156 -0.16 7.78 16.95
C PRO A 156 -1.13 8.72 16.23
N CYS A 157 -2.18 8.18 15.64
CA CYS A 157 -3.14 8.98 14.90
C CYS A 157 -4.52 8.30 14.79
N ASN A 158 -5.52 9.10 14.41
CA ASN A 158 -6.70 8.58 13.73
C ASN A 158 -6.35 8.45 12.24
N PHE A 159 -6.47 7.26 11.69
CA PHE A 159 -6.08 6.99 10.32
C PHE A 159 -7.18 6.25 9.57
N ASN A 160 -7.61 6.82 8.45
CA ASN A 160 -8.72 6.27 7.64
C ASN A 160 -9.99 5.99 8.45
N GLY A 161 -10.31 6.85 9.43
CA GLY A 161 -11.48 6.71 10.29
C GLY A 161 -11.32 5.68 11.43
N ILE A 162 -10.12 5.14 11.62
CA ILE A 162 -9.81 4.20 12.70
C ILE A 162 -9.02 4.94 13.78
N ASP A 163 -9.53 4.93 14.99
CA ASP A 163 -8.87 5.55 16.15
C ASP A 163 -7.74 4.69 16.72
N GLY A 164 -6.76 5.34 17.34
CA GLY A 164 -5.69 4.66 18.07
C GLY A 164 -4.74 3.87 17.20
N VAL A 165 -4.58 4.26 15.93
CA VAL A 165 -3.59 3.67 15.04
C VAL A 165 -2.20 4.15 15.44
N SER A 166 -1.27 3.21 15.55
CA SER A 166 0.17 3.48 15.61
C SER A 166 0.72 3.27 14.21
N LEU A 167 0.90 4.37 13.47
CA LEU A 167 1.29 4.34 12.06
C LEU A 167 2.81 4.33 11.95
N VAL A 168 3.35 3.25 11.39
CA VAL A 168 4.78 3.14 11.05
C VAL A 168 4.99 3.69 9.65
N CYS A 169 5.88 4.67 9.53
CA CYS A 169 6.23 5.30 8.27
C CYS A 169 7.59 4.78 7.78
N LEU A 170 7.65 4.41 6.51
CA LEU A 170 8.82 3.82 5.88
C LEU A 170 9.19 4.61 4.63
N GLU A 171 10.49 4.70 4.36
CA GLU A 171 11.01 5.32 3.15
C GLU A 171 12.03 4.43 2.45
N LYS A 172 12.20 4.66 1.15
CA LYS A 172 13.29 4.12 0.34
C LYS A 172 13.72 5.14 -0.70
N TRP A 173 15.03 5.40 -0.73
CA TRP A 173 15.64 6.26 -1.74
C TRP A 173 16.11 5.45 -2.95
N LEU A 174 15.67 5.82 -4.14
CA LEU A 174 16.04 5.18 -5.41
C LEU A 174 17.11 5.96 -6.20
N GLY A 175 17.47 7.16 -5.73
CA GLY A 175 18.51 7.97 -6.34
C GLY A 175 19.91 7.46 -6.00
N THR A 176 20.91 8.05 -6.62
CA THR A 176 22.31 7.86 -6.21
C THR A 176 22.51 8.51 -4.84
N GLU A 177 23.16 7.80 -3.91
CA GLU A 177 23.62 8.40 -2.66
C GLU A 177 24.54 9.59 -3.00
N ARG A 178 24.29 10.73 -2.34
CA ARG A 178 25.15 11.91 -2.47
C ARG A 178 26.31 11.80 -1.50
#